data_5602aced721c927da27c4c1f0a0800a2
#
_entry.id   5602aced721c927da27c4c1f0a0800a2
#
_cell.length_a   1.000
_cell.length_b   1.000
_cell.length_c   1.000
_cell.angle_alpha   90.00
_cell.angle_beta   90.00
_cell.angle_gamma   90.00
#
_symmetry.space_group_name_H-M   'P 1'
#
loop_
_entity.id
_entity.type
_entity.pdbx_description
1 polymer ?
#
loop_
_entity_poly.entity_id
_entity_poly.type
_entity_poly.pdbx_seq_one_letter_code
_entity_poly.pdbx_strand_id
1 'polypeptide(L)'
;GAQLLSGEDAAPGGRGFGDAVTDHRSSWVRTAHWLGSDCYFKTYDYPTRRDRWRGLARTTVPNRSRARREWAALHWLGAHGFAVAPPIALAEARIGPFLRRSVLVTGSYGGPDLRWWLGPESMTEPAEVLHALADLVAALHRQGFHDRNLDPRNVLARRDAAGGLRLTKIDSPRFVLARPGSRHARRLVSADLARLDLGLRELGFTLPGSPGIRS
;
A
#
# COMPACT_ATOMS: atom_id res chain seq x y z
N GLY A 1 19.35 -11.10 -3.83
CA GLY A 1 19.45 -9.65 -3.56
C GLY A 1 20.10 -8.86 -4.67
N ALA A 2 21.24 -9.32 -5.21
CA ALA A 2 21.99 -8.58 -6.24
C ALA A 2 21.19 -8.35 -7.53
N GLN A 3 20.47 -9.33 -8.00
CA GLN A 3 19.66 -9.22 -9.22
C GLN A 3 18.55 -8.15 -9.11
N LEU A 4 17.91 -7.99 -7.97
CA LEU A 4 16.89 -6.97 -7.74
C LEU A 4 17.44 -5.53 -7.77
N LEU A 5 18.75 -5.37 -7.67
CA LEU A 5 19.42 -4.08 -7.57
C LEU A 5 20.35 -3.79 -8.74
N SER A 6 20.44 -4.70 -9.74
CA SER A 6 21.41 -4.62 -10.85
C SER A 6 21.31 -3.34 -11.67
N GLY A 7 20.17 -2.69 -11.71
CA GLY A 7 19.98 -1.48 -12.49
C GLY A 7 19.72 -1.73 -13.98
N GLU A 8 19.80 -2.96 -14.44
CA GLU A 8 19.45 -3.35 -15.79
C GLU A 8 17.91 -3.32 -15.97
N ASP A 9 17.47 -2.80 -17.10
CA ASP A 9 16.02 -2.64 -17.35
C ASP A 9 15.28 -3.97 -17.41
N ALA A 10 15.90 -5.03 -17.94
CA ALA A 10 15.32 -6.36 -18.03
C ALA A 10 15.48 -7.21 -16.75
N ALA A 11 16.25 -6.76 -15.76
CA ALA A 11 16.42 -7.49 -14.51
C ALA A 11 15.21 -7.30 -13.57
N PRO A 12 14.93 -8.27 -12.66
CA PRO A 12 13.84 -8.14 -11.69
C PRO A 12 13.90 -6.81 -10.92
N GLY A 13 12.81 -6.02 -11.02
CA GLY A 13 12.76 -4.66 -10.48
C GLY A 13 13.22 -3.56 -11.43
N GLY A 14 13.74 -3.87 -12.61
CA GLY A 14 14.01 -2.91 -13.69
C GLY A 14 12.71 -2.40 -14.36
N ARG A 15 12.83 -1.33 -15.16
CA ARG A 15 11.67 -0.76 -15.88
C ARG A 15 11.15 -1.65 -17.00
N GLY A 16 12.02 -2.39 -17.66
CA GLY A 16 11.69 -3.34 -18.73
C GLY A 16 11.32 -4.73 -18.24
N PHE A 17 11.27 -4.97 -16.92
CA PHE A 17 10.93 -6.27 -16.35
C PHE A 17 9.42 -6.43 -16.15
N GLY A 18 8.82 -7.41 -16.83
CA GLY A 18 7.39 -7.69 -16.70
C GLY A 18 6.47 -6.59 -17.22
N ASP A 19 5.20 -6.68 -16.86
CA ASP A 19 4.18 -5.75 -17.31
C ASP A 19 4.08 -4.51 -16.43
N ALA A 20 3.81 -3.37 -17.06
CA ALA A 20 3.68 -2.09 -16.35
C ALA A 20 2.35 -2.00 -15.61
N VAL A 21 2.40 -1.76 -14.30
CA VAL A 21 1.24 -1.37 -13.48
C VAL A 21 1.24 0.14 -13.27
N THR A 22 2.37 0.70 -12.85
CA THR A 22 2.58 2.16 -12.77
C THR A 22 3.99 2.49 -13.21
N ASP A 23 4.18 3.67 -13.82
CA ASP A 23 5.50 4.11 -14.25
C ASP A 23 5.68 5.61 -14.02
N HIS A 24 6.37 5.98 -12.95
CA HIS A 24 6.78 7.34 -12.64
C HIS A 24 8.30 7.45 -12.70
N ARG A 25 8.82 8.66 -12.89
CA ARG A 25 10.27 8.91 -13.05
C ARG A 25 11.15 8.26 -11.97
N SER A 26 10.73 8.27 -10.72
CA SER A 26 11.51 7.78 -9.57
C SER A 26 10.89 6.59 -8.86
N SER A 27 9.76 6.08 -9.34
CA SER A 27 9.12 4.90 -8.79
C SER A 27 8.23 4.23 -9.83
N TRP A 28 8.25 2.91 -9.89
CA TRP A 28 7.41 2.13 -10.78
C TRP A 28 7.00 0.82 -10.13
N VAL A 29 5.91 0.26 -10.62
CA VAL A 29 5.43 -1.07 -10.25
C VAL A 29 5.33 -1.90 -11.50
N ARG A 30 5.92 -3.09 -11.45
CA ARG A 30 5.85 -4.11 -12.49
C ARG A 30 5.24 -5.38 -11.93
N THR A 31 4.54 -6.12 -12.76
CA THR A 31 4.06 -7.47 -12.44
C THR A 31 4.74 -8.49 -13.34
N ALA A 32 5.12 -9.62 -12.77
CA ALA A 32 5.73 -10.73 -13.51
C ALA A 32 5.53 -12.02 -12.76
N HIS A 33 5.50 -13.13 -13.50
CA HIS A 33 5.60 -14.46 -12.90
C HIS A 33 7.04 -14.70 -12.43
N TRP A 34 7.24 -14.89 -11.14
CA TRP A 34 8.58 -15.04 -10.54
C TRP A 34 8.54 -16.01 -9.35
N LEU A 35 9.52 -16.94 -9.32
CA LEU A 35 9.60 -18.01 -8.31
C LEU A 35 8.29 -18.82 -8.19
N GLY A 36 7.62 -19.08 -9.32
CA GLY A 36 6.39 -19.90 -9.35
C GLY A 36 5.11 -19.15 -8.94
N SER A 37 5.14 -17.83 -8.82
CA SER A 37 3.98 -17.02 -8.42
C SER A 37 3.92 -15.70 -9.18
N ASP A 38 2.73 -15.12 -9.26
CA ASP A 38 2.56 -13.76 -9.75
C ASP A 38 3.00 -12.76 -8.68
N CYS A 39 3.96 -11.92 -9.06
CA CYS A 39 4.61 -10.98 -8.15
C CYS A 39 4.51 -9.55 -8.64
N TYR A 40 4.46 -8.62 -7.68
CA TYR A 40 4.55 -7.18 -7.90
C TYR A 40 5.90 -6.67 -7.42
N PHE A 41 6.64 -6.00 -8.30
CA PHE A 41 7.94 -5.39 -8.06
C PHE A 41 7.77 -3.89 -7.94
N LYS A 42 7.79 -3.37 -6.73
CA LYS A 42 7.67 -1.95 -6.45
C LYS A 42 9.05 -1.36 -6.22
N THR A 43 9.52 -0.59 -7.21
CA THR A 43 10.87 -0.02 -7.23
C THR A 43 10.84 1.49 -6.96
N TYR A 44 11.74 1.94 -6.11
CA TYR A 44 12.07 3.35 -5.89
C TYR A 44 13.53 3.57 -6.26
N ASP A 45 13.79 4.49 -7.18
CA ASP A 45 15.11 4.75 -7.73
C ASP A 45 15.48 6.23 -7.63
N TYR A 46 16.67 6.51 -7.12
CA TYR A 46 17.23 7.84 -6.89
C TYR A 46 18.59 7.97 -7.61
N PRO A 47 18.60 7.99 -8.97
CA PRO A 47 19.82 7.87 -9.77
C PRO A 47 20.76 9.05 -9.58
N THR A 48 20.26 10.27 -9.48
CA THR A 48 21.08 11.47 -9.43
C THR A 48 21.39 11.89 -7.99
N ARG A 49 22.48 12.67 -7.82
CA ARG A 49 22.78 13.31 -6.53
C ARG A 49 21.63 14.18 -6.05
N ARG A 50 20.98 14.93 -6.95
CA ARG A 50 19.83 15.79 -6.65
C ARG A 50 18.63 15.00 -6.12
N ASP A 51 18.32 13.84 -6.71
CA ASP A 51 17.24 12.97 -6.25
C ASP A 51 17.53 12.43 -4.85
N ARG A 52 18.78 12.05 -4.57
CA ARG A 52 19.23 11.59 -3.25
C ARG A 52 19.15 12.70 -2.20
N TRP A 53 19.57 13.93 -2.52
CA TRP A 53 19.45 15.08 -1.63
C TRP A 53 18.01 15.46 -1.32
N ARG A 54 17.12 15.45 -2.31
CA ARG A 54 15.66 15.65 -2.09
C ARG A 54 15.06 14.59 -1.17
N GLY A 55 15.62 13.38 -1.19
CA GLY A 55 15.22 12.29 -0.32
C GLY A 55 15.89 12.28 1.05
N LEU A 56 16.87 13.17 1.32
CA LEU A 56 17.75 13.12 2.48
C LEU A 56 16.98 12.94 3.81
N ALA A 57 15.99 13.78 4.07
CA ALA A 57 15.20 13.70 5.28
C ALA A 57 14.25 12.49 5.37
N ARG A 58 14.06 11.75 4.27
CA ARG A 58 13.10 10.65 4.16
C ARG A 58 13.74 9.27 3.96
N THR A 59 14.96 9.22 3.49
CA THR A 59 15.60 7.97 3.00
C THR A 59 17.03 7.75 3.50
N THR A 60 17.65 8.75 4.13
CA THR A 60 18.99 8.58 4.73
C THR A 60 18.90 7.88 6.08
N VAL A 61 20.00 7.23 6.47
CA VAL A 61 20.18 6.72 7.83
C VAL A 61 20.07 7.92 8.82
N PRO A 62 19.22 7.81 9.88
CA PRO A 62 18.55 6.60 10.39
C PRO A 62 17.16 6.32 9.76
N ASN A 63 16.70 7.13 8.80
CA ASN A 63 15.37 6.98 8.24
C ASN A 63 15.25 5.73 7.35
N ARG A 64 14.13 5.03 7.50
CA ARG A 64 13.84 3.84 6.70
C ARG A 64 13.31 4.24 5.32
N SER A 65 13.70 3.52 4.27
CA SER A 65 13.14 3.70 2.93
C SER A 65 11.61 3.47 2.90
N ARG A 66 10.96 3.94 1.83
CA ARG A 66 9.54 3.65 1.61
C ARG A 66 9.29 2.15 1.52
N ALA A 67 10.11 1.41 0.76
CA ALA A 67 10.01 -0.04 0.62
C ALA A 67 10.14 -0.74 1.98
N ARG A 68 11.11 -0.34 2.82
CA ARG A 68 11.29 -0.92 4.16
C ARG A 68 10.12 -0.61 5.09
N ARG A 69 9.53 0.57 5.00
CA ARG A 69 8.34 0.90 5.80
C ARG A 69 7.14 0.10 5.37
N GLU A 70 6.91 -0.04 4.06
CA GLU A 70 5.83 -0.86 3.52
C GLU A 70 6.03 -2.35 3.87
N TRP A 71 7.26 -2.86 3.77
CA TRP A 71 7.63 -4.19 4.24
C TRP A 71 7.24 -4.40 5.72
N ALA A 72 7.59 -3.44 6.58
CA ALA A 72 7.23 -3.50 8.01
C ALA A 72 5.71 -3.43 8.23
N ALA A 73 4.98 -2.64 7.44
CA ALA A 73 3.52 -2.57 7.50
C ALA A 73 2.88 -3.92 7.14
N LEU A 74 3.31 -4.56 6.05
CA LEU A 74 2.80 -5.86 5.62
C LEU A 74 3.06 -6.95 6.66
N HIS A 75 4.26 -6.99 7.25
CA HIS A 75 4.57 -7.93 8.33
C HIS A 75 3.73 -7.67 9.58
N TRP A 76 3.55 -6.40 9.96
CA TRP A 76 2.71 -6.05 11.09
C TRP A 76 1.26 -6.46 10.87
N LEU A 77 0.69 -6.15 9.71
CA LEU A 77 -0.68 -6.53 9.35
C LEU A 77 -0.86 -8.05 9.38
N GLY A 78 0.04 -8.81 8.76
CA GLY A 78 -0.03 -10.28 8.78
C GLY A 78 0.07 -10.86 10.19
N ALA A 79 0.97 -10.34 11.03
CA ALA A 79 1.12 -10.78 12.42
C ALA A 79 -0.12 -10.48 13.28
N HIS A 80 -0.97 -9.52 12.88
CA HIS A 80 -2.20 -9.16 13.58
C HIS A 80 -3.46 -9.74 12.91
N GLY A 81 -3.30 -10.74 12.04
CA GLY A 81 -4.41 -11.48 11.44
C GLY A 81 -5.13 -10.79 10.29
N PHE A 82 -4.59 -9.68 9.78
CA PHE A 82 -5.12 -9.06 8.58
C PHE A 82 -4.67 -9.80 7.32
N ALA A 83 -5.55 -9.85 6.32
CA ALA A 83 -5.17 -10.31 5.00
C ALA A 83 -4.11 -9.38 4.41
N VAL A 84 -3.07 -9.91 3.79
CA VAL A 84 -1.98 -9.13 3.19
C VAL A 84 -1.57 -9.68 1.83
N ALA A 85 -1.07 -8.83 0.95
CA ALA A 85 -0.24 -9.27 -0.16
C ALA A 85 1.07 -9.83 0.41
N PRO A 86 1.41 -11.11 0.16
CA PRO A 86 2.55 -11.74 0.83
C PRO A 86 3.86 -11.00 0.56
N PRO A 87 4.58 -10.49 1.56
CA PRO A 87 5.90 -9.90 1.34
C PRO A 87 6.91 -11.02 1.03
N ILE A 88 7.57 -10.94 -0.14
CA ILE A 88 8.49 -11.98 -0.64
C ILE A 88 9.93 -11.55 -0.47
N ALA A 89 10.27 -10.34 -0.90
CA ALA A 89 11.64 -9.83 -0.84
C ALA A 89 11.71 -8.32 -0.65
N LEU A 90 12.76 -7.88 0.01
CA LEU A 90 13.14 -6.47 0.13
C LEU A 90 14.62 -6.33 -0.16
N ALA A 91 14.96 -5.42 -1.06
CA ALA A 91 16.34 -5.08 -1.37
C ALA A 91 16.57 -3.57 -1.34
N GLU A 92 17.72 -3.14 -0.83
CA GLU A 92 18.17 -1.75 -0.79
C GLU A 92 19.61 -1.63 -1.25
N ALA A 93 19.88 -0.72 -2.18
CA ALA A 93 21.23 -0.27 -2.53
C ALA A 93 21.44 1.12 -1.98
N ARG A 94 22.59 1.33 -1.33
CA ARG A 94 23.00 2.62 -0.75
C ARG A 94 24.37 3.03 -1.25
N ILE A 95 24.61 4.34 -1.28
CA ILE A 95 25.92 4.95 -1.53
C ILE A 95 26.22 5.79 -0.29
N GLY A 96 27.07 5.28 0.60
CA GLY A 96 27.21 5.81 1.95
C GLY A 96 25.86 5.83 2.68
N PRO A 97 25.44 6.94 3.30
CA PRO A 97 24.16 7.04 4.00
C PRO A 97 22.95 7.17 3.05
N PHE A 98 23.17 7.41 1.75
CA PHE A 98 22.11 7.75 0.80
C PHE A 98 21.51 6.50 0.16
N LEU A 99 20.18 6.44 0.11
CA LEU A 99 19.48 5.42 -0.66
C LEU A 99 19.63 5.69 -2.16
N ARG A 100 20.11 4.69 -2.89
CA ARG A 100 20.22 4.72 -4.35
C ARG A 100 19.02 4.06 -5.01
N ARG A 101 18.65 2.89 -4.51
CA ARG A 101 17.50 2.12 -5.01
C ARG A 101 16.93 1.27 -3.88
N SER A 102 15.61 1.07 -3.89
CA SER A 102 14.98 0.02 -3.09
C SER A 102 13.89 -0.67 -3.88
N VAL A 103 13.77 -1.97 -3.70
CA VAL A 103 12.76 -2.82 -4.35
C VAL A 103 12.04 -3.61 -3.28
N LEU A 104 10.71 -3.55 -3.30
CA LEU A 104 9.82 -4.40 -2.53
C LEU A 104 9.15 -5.38 -3.50
N VAL A 105 9.23 -6.66 -3.21
CA VAL A 105 8.53 -7.71 -3.96
C VAL A 105 7.43 -8.28 -3.08
N THR A 106 6.21 -8.28 -3.59
CA THR A 106 5.05 -8.91 -2.95
C THR A 106 4.40 -9.89 -3.91
N GLY A 107 3.81 -10.93 -3.38
CA GLY A 107 2.91 -11.78 -4.15
C GLY A 107 1.61 -11.05 -4.50
N SER A 108 0.89 -11.60 -5.48
CA SER A 108 -0.45 -11.11 -5.82
C SER A 108 -1.42 -11.41 -4.68
N TYR A 109 -2.30 -10.46 -4.37
CA TYR A 109 -3.44 -10.69 -3.47
C TYR A 109 -4.60 -11.36 -4.21
N GLY A 110 -4.65 -11.24 -5.53
CA GLY A 110 -5.64 -11.90 -6.38
C GLY A 110 -6.98 -11.17 -6.47
N GLY A 111 -7.00 -9.85 -6.40
CA GLY A 111 -8.21 -9.07 -6.62
C GLY A 111 -7.93 -7.62 -6.95
N PRO A 112 -8.89 -6.92 -7.61
CA PRO A 112 -8.78 -5.51 -7.96
C PRO A 112 -8.91 -4.59 -6.75
N ASP A 113 -8.65 -3.31 -6.93
CA ASP A 113 -8.87 -2.27 -5.92
C ASP A 113 -10.37 -1.94 -5.75
N LEU A 114 -10.71 -1.19 -4.70
CA LEU A 114 -12.10 -0.86 -4.39
C LEU A 114 -12.76 0.04 -5.44
N ARG A 115 -12.02 0.73 -6.31
CA ARG A 115 -12.63 1.51 -7.42
C ARG A 115 -13.35 0.58 -8.38
N TRP A 116 -12.76 -0.58 -8.68
CA TRP A 116 -13.40 -1.60 -9.51
C TRP A 116 -14.65 -2.16 -8.82
N TRP A 117 -14.54 -2.49 -7.51
CA TRP A 117 -15.65 -3.06 -6.73
C TRP A 117 -16.83 -2.09 -6.55
N LEU A 118 -16.55 -0.79 -6.51
CA LEU A 118 -17.57 0.27 -6.42
C LEU A 118 -17.96 0.83 -7.80
N GLY A 119 -17.33 0.35 -8.88
CA GLY A 119 -17.62 0.78 -10.24
C GLY A 119 -18.77 0.00 -10.88
N PRO A 120 -19.21 0.45 -12.07
CA PRO A 120 -20.35 -0.16 -12.78
C PRO A 120 -20.08 -1.59 -13.28
N GLU A 121 -18.84 -2.01 -13.32
CA GLU A 121 -18.41 -3.34 -13.76
C GLU A 121 -18.62 -4.43 -12.69
N SER A 122 -18.81 -4.02 -11.44
CA SER A 122 -19.01 -4.92 -10.32
C SER A 122 -20.48 -5.32 -10.19
N MET A 123 -20.72 -6.62 -10.02
CA MET A 123 -22.05 -7.16 -9.69
C MET A 123 -22.31 -7.18 -8.17
N THR A 124 -21.40 -6.63 -7.37
CA THR A 124 -21.52 -6.57 -5.91
C THR A 124 -22.23 -5.30 -5.50
N GLU A 125 -23.18 -5.41 -4.58
CA GLU A 125 -23.86 -4.24 -4.03
C GLU A 125 -22.85 -3.30 -3.34
N PRO A 126 -22.80 -2.01 -3.69
CA PRO A 126 -21.87 -1.07 -3.08
C PRO A 126 -21.91 -1.04 -1.55
N ALA A 127 -23.09 -1.27 -0.96
CA ALA A 127 -23.27 -1.34 0.49
C ALA A 127 -22.43 -2.45 1.13
N GLU A 128 -22.34 -3.64 0.50
CA GLU A 128 -21.50 -4.75 0.99
C GLU A 128 -20.02 -4.33 1.04
N VAL A 129 -19.56 -3.69 -0.03
CA VAL A 129 -18.17 -3.23 -0.13
C VAL A 129 -17.85 -2.17 0.92
N LEU A 130 -18.75 -1.20 1.11
CA LEU A 130 -18.59 -0.11 2.07
C LEU A 130 -18.64 -0.61 3.53
N HIS A 131 -19.49 -1.58 3.84
CA HIS A 131 -19.51 -2.21 5.17
C HIS A 131 -18.21 -2.97 5.44
N ALA A 132 -17.76 -3.81 4.49
CA ALA A 132 -16.50 -4.53 4.64
C ALA A 132 -15.30 -3.57 4.80
N LEU A 133 -15.31 -2.43 4.10
CA LEU A 133 -14.30 -1.39 4.24
C LEU A 133 -14.36 -0.74 5.62
N ALA A 134 -15.55 -0.39 6.11
CA ALA A 134 -15.73 0.19 7.45
C ALA A 134 -15.21 -0.77 8.53
N ASP A 135 -15.52 -2.07 8.42
CA ASP A 135 -15.04 -3.09 9.35
C ASP A 135 -13.53 -3.24 9.33
N LEU A 136 -12.91 -3.26 8.14
CA LEU A 136 -11.45 -3.28 8.01
C LEU A 136 -10.82 -2.07 8.70
N VAL A 137 -11.30 -0.86 8.41
CA VAL A 137 -10.76 0.38 8.96
C VAL A 137 -10.93 0.43 10.48
N ALA A 138 -12.11 0.04 10.98
CA ALA A 138 -12.35 -0.05 12.41
C ALA A 138 -11.42 -1.07 13.09
N ALA A 139 -11.16 -2.22 12.45
CA ALA A 139 -10.24 -3.23 12.96
C ALA A 139 -8.79 -2.71 13.00
N LEU A 140 -8.31 -2.05 11.95
CA LEU A 140 -6.99 -1.42 11.91
C LEU A 140 -6.81 -0.40 13.05
N HIS A 141 -7.77 0.49 13.24
CA HIS A 141 -7.73 1.52 14.27
C HIS A 141 -7.82 0.94 15.70
N ARG A 142 -8.63 -0.12 15.91
CA ARG A 142 -8.67 -0.84 17.21
C ARG A 142 -7.33 -1.45 17.58
N GLN A 143 -6.55 -1.89 16.60
CA GLN A 143 -5.20 -2.42 16.78
C GLN A 143 -4.12 -1.32 16.83
N GLY A 144 -4.50 -0.05 16.66
CA GLY A 144 -3.59 1.08 16.67
C GLY A 144 -2.81 1.31 15.39
N PHE A 145 -3.21 0.68 14.28
CA PHE A 145 -2.62 0.93 12.97
C PHE A 145 -3.35 2.08 12.28
N HIS A 146 -2.60 3.08 11.87
CA HIS A 146 -3.08 4.26 11.15
C HIS A 146 -2.28 4.45 9.88
N ASP A 147 -2.94 4.80 8.77
CA ASP A 147 -2.25 4.99 7.50
C ASP A 147 -2.71 6.24 6.77
N ARG A 148 -1.86 7.24 6.75
CA ARG A 148 -2.07 8.51 6.01
C ARG A 148 -2.29 8.33 4.50
N ASN A 149 -2.21 7.09 4.00
CA ASN A 149 -2.46 6.71 2.61
C ASN A 149 -3.72 5.83 2.49
N LEU A 150 -4.68 5.99 3.41
CA LEU A 150 -5.94 5.28 3.37
C LEU A 150 -6.83 5.87 2.26
N ASP A 151 -6.95 5.11 1.16
CA ASP A 151 -7.61 5.52 -0.07
C ASP A 151 -8.20 4.26 -0.74
N PRO A 152 -9.37 4.31 -1.41
CA PRO A 152 -9.96 3.14 -2.09
C PRO A 152 -9.02 2.44 -3.08
N ARG A 153 -8.12 3.19 -3.73
CA ARG A 153 -7.09 2.63 -4.63
C ARG A 153 -6.06 1.75 -3.93
N ASN A 154 -5.91 1.93 -2.63
CA ASN A 154 -4.92 1.24 -1.80
C ASN A 154 -5.56 0.15 -0.92
N VAL A 155 -6.78 -0.24 -1.24
CA VAL A 155 -7.46 -1.38 -0.64
C VAL A 155 -7.88 -2.32 -1.76
N LEU A 156 -7.33 -3.53 -1.75
CA LEU A 156 -7.73 -4.59 -2.67
C LEU A 156 -8.80 -5.45 -2.01
N ALA A 157 -9.67 -6.02 -2.82
CA ALA A 157 -10.67 -6.96 -2.34
C ALA A 157 -10.77 -8.19 -3.25
N ARG A 158 -11.14 -9.32 -2.64
CA ARG A 158 -11.46 -10.56 -3.35
C ARG A 158 -12.55 -11.30 -2.58
N ARG A 159 -13.28 -12.18 -3.26
CA ARG A 159 -14.16 -13.13 -2.57
C ARG A 159 -13.35 -14.33 -2.08
N ASP A 160 -13.63 -14.77 -0.87
CA ASP A 160 -13.10 -16.04 -0.37
C ASP A 160 -13.94 -17.24 -0.86
N ALA A 161 -13.53 -18.45 -0.50
CA ALA A 161 -14.21 -19.67 -0.91
C ALA A 161 -15.66 -19.77 -0.38
N ALA A 162 -16.01 -19.05 0.68
CA ALA A 162 -17.35 -18.98 1.23
C ALA A 162 -18.19 -17.83 0.59
N GLY A 163 -17.62 -17.10 -0.38
CA GLY A 163 -18.26 -15.97 -1.04
C GLY A 163 -18.13 -14.64 -0.30
N GLY A 164 -17.55 -14.63 0.89
CA GLY A 164 -17.35 -13.42 1.68
C GLY A 164 -16.29 -12.48 1.08
N LEU A 165 -16.49 -11.18 1.23
CA LEU A 165 -15.56 -10.17 0.73
C LEU A 165 -14.38 -10.02 1.70
N ARG A 166 -13.16 -10.28 1.23
CA ARG A 166 -11.91 -10.13 1.98
C ARG A 166 -11.11 -8.96 1.45
N LEU A 167 -10.85 -8.00 2.32
CA LEU A 167 -10.11 -6.80 1.99
C LEU A 167 -8.68 -6.85 2.53
N THR A 168 -7.75 -6.25 1.80
CA THR A 168 -6.38 -6.00 2.25
C THR A 168 -5.94 -4.58 1.96
N LYS A 169 -5.21 -4.00 2.89
CA LYS A 169 -4.58 -2.69 2.72
C LYS A 169 -3.20 -2.87 2.09
N ILE A 170 -2.93 -2.15 1.02
CA ILE A 170 -1.64 -2.06 0.35
C ILE A 170 -1.10 -0.63 0.38
N ASP A 171 0.18 -0.45 0.00
CA ASP A 171 0.84 0.86 -0.12
C ASP A 171 0.79 1.69 1.18
N SER A 172 1.32 1.11 2.27
CA SER A 172 1.34 1.73 3.60
C SER A 172 2.74 2.23 4.03
N PRO A 173 3.50 3.01 3.22
CA PRO A 173 4.82 3.50 3.61
C PRO A 173 4.75 4.63 4.66
N ARG A 174 3.55 5.11 4.97
CA ARG A 174 3.31 6.21 5.93
C ARG A 174 2.52 5.77 7.16
N PHE A 175 2.45 4.45 7.40
CA PHE A 175 1.75 3.97 8.58
C PHE A 175 2.40 4.45 9.89
N VAL A 176 1.58 4.57 10.89
CA VAL A 176 1.95 4.94 12.26
C VAL A 176 1.25 4.00 13.22
N LEU A 177 1.99 3.48 14.18
CA LEU A 177 1.40 2.74 15.29
C LEU A 177 1.18 3.69 16.47
N ALA A 178 -0.05 3.76 16.96
CA ALA A 178 -0.42 4.59 18.09
C ALA A 178 -1.25 3.79 19.10
N ARG A 179 -1.03 4.04 20.39
CA ARG A 179 -1.82 3.39 21.45
C ARG A 179 -3.30 3.72 21.26
N PRO A 180 -4.17 2.72 21.10
CA PRO A 180 -5.61 2.94 20.98
C PRO A 180 -6.16 3.78 22.13
N GLY A 181 -7.12 4.66 21.83
CA GLY A 181 -7.73 5.56 22.80
C GLY A 181 -6.91 6.82 23.17
N SER A 182 -5.63 6.90 22.80
CA SER A 182 -4.80 8.08 23.04
C SER A 182 -5.28 9.30 22.24
N ARG A 183 -4.96 10.53 22.71
CA ARG A 183 -5.24 11.76 21.95
C ARG A 183 -4.58 11.73 20.56
N HIS A 184 -3.38 11.16 20.47
CA HIS A 184 -2.67 11.03 19.21
C HIS A 184 -3.40 10.07 18.26
N ALA A 185 -3.82 8.88 18.72
CA ALA A 185 -4.60 7.94 17.92
C ALA A 185 -5.91 8.57 17.40
N ARG A 186 -6.66 9.31 18.24
CA ARG A 186 -7.89 9.99 17.79
C ARG A 186 -7.66 10.98 16.65
N ARG A 187 -6.56 11.76 16.69
CA ARG A 187 -6.18 12.66 15.58
C ARG A 187 -5.83 11.88 14.31
N LEU A 188 -5.13 10.75 14.44
CA LEU A 188 -4.81 9.90 13.29
C LEU A 188 -6.06 9.28 12.69
N VAL A 189 -6.99 8.77 13.50
CA VAL A 189 -8.31 8.26 13.04
C VAL A 189 -9.03 9.32 12.22
N SER A 190 -9.15 10.54 12.73
CA SER A 190 -9.84 11.63 12.02
C SER A 190 -9.16 11.93 10.67
N ALA A 191 -7.83 11.92 10.62
CA ALA A 191 -7.08 12.18 9.39
C ALA A 191 -7.24 11.03 8.36
N ASP A 192 -7.21 9.78 8.82
CA ASP A 192 -7.41 8.60 7.98
C ASP A 192 -8.82 8.57 7.38
N LEU A 193 -9.84 8.81 8.22
CA LEU A 193 -11.24 8.83 7.77
C LEU A 193 -11.50 9.98 6.80
N ALA A 194 -10.96 11.19 7.05
CA ALA A 194 -11.08 12.31 6.13
C ALA A 194 -10.44 12.02 4.76
N ARG A 195 -9.30 11.33 4.75
CA ARG A 195 -8.62 10.92 3.52
C ARG A 195 -9.44 9.87 2.76
N LEU A 196 -9.97 8.88 3.47
CA LEU A 196 -10.81 7.83 2.89
C LEU A 196 -12.10 8.39 2.32
N ASP A 197 -12.79 9.26 3.07
CA ASP A 197 -14.04 9.91 2.65
C ASP A 197 -13.83 10.74 1.38
N LEU A 198 -12.71 11.46 1.29
CA LEU A 198 -12.36 12.19 0.06
C LEU A 198 -12.27 11.26 -1.14
N GLY A 199 -11.55 10.14 -1.02
CA GLY A 199 -11.41 9.16 -2.10
C GLY A 199 -12.72 8.44 -2.46
N LEU A 200 -13.60 8.20 -1.48
CA LEU A 200 -14.93 7.64 -1.73
C LEU A 200 -15.87 8.63 -2.42
N ARG A 201 -15.83 9.92 -2.05
CA ARG A 201 -16.62 10.97 -2.71
C ARG A 201 -16.25 11.15 -4.18
N GLU A 202 -14.98 11.00 -4.54
CA GLU A 202 -14.53 10.99 -5.94
C GLU A 202 -15.21 9.87 -6.75
N LEU A 203 -15.68 8.80 -6.08
CA LEU A 203 -16.42 7.68 -6.65
C LEU A 203 -17.95 7.79 -6.47
N GLY A 204 -18.45 8.86 -5.85
CA GLY A 204 -19.87 9.05 -5.59
C GLY A 204 -20.39 8.36 -4.30
N PHE A 205 -19.52 7.92 -3.41
CA PHE A 205 -19.88 7.20 -2.19
C PHE A 205 -19.44 7.93 -0.91
N THR A 206 -20.00 7.49 0.22
CA THR A 206 -19.61 7.92 1.57
C THR A 206 -19.48 6.70 2.48
N LEU A 207 -18.60 6.80 3.49
CA LEU A 207 -18.44 5.72 4.45
C LEU A 207 -19.70 5.61 5.36
N PRO A 208 -20.25 4.42 5.61
CA PRO A 208 -21.36 4.25 6.55
C PRO A 208 -21.03 4.79 7.94
N GLY A 209 -21.93 5.57 8.53
CA GLY A 209 -21.73 6.15 9.87
C GLY A 209 -20.82 7.39 9.92
N SER A 210 -20.29 7.88 8.81
CA SER A 210 -19.67 9.21 8.77
C SER A 210 -20.75 10.27 9.01
N PRO A 211 -20.55 11.20 9.98
CA PRO A 211 -21.48 12.31 10.12
C PRO A 211 -21.42 13.10 8.80
N GLY A 212 -22.53 13.06 8.07
CA GLY A 212 -22.65 13.84 6.83
C GLY A 212 -22.34 15.29 7.16
N ILE A 213 -21.31 15.84 6.54
CA ILE A 213 -21.16 17.30 6.47
C ILE A 213 -22.37 17.75 5.65
N ARG A 214 -23.40 18.19 6.34
CA ARG A 214 -24.55 18.83 5.69
C ARG A 214 -23.99 20.08 5.01
N SER A 215 -24.07 20.09 3.68
CA SER A 215 -23.85 21.27 2.86
C SER A 215 -24.84 22.35 3.19
#